data_1515b2c8e67118c53e42baa1ad45cf92
#
_entry.id   1515b2c8e67118c53e42baa1ad45cf92
#
_cell.length_a   1.000
_cell.length_b   1.000
_cell.length_c   1.000
_cell.angle_alpha   90.00
_cell.angle_beta   90.00
_cell.angle_gamma   90.00
#
_symmetry.space_group_name_H-M   'P 1'
#
loop_
_entity.id
_entity.type
_entity.pdbx_description
1 polymer ?
#
loop_
_entity_poly.entity_id
_entity_poly.type
_entity_poly.pdbx_seq_one_letter_code
_entity_poly.pdbx_strand_id
1 'polypeptide(L)'
;MLLRRMKEKKGFGIVEVLVSAAVLGFLYMALLHLQLSNRQTMLRIRGRDGAVEVAQQVLDSLQIIGAAAIASKDSSDTTYDGLDYVRKWARGDNNPQDSVEVRYTTRLTVKPDRQYKSSDSSLFYSVNHVYAKNISVQVSWPFKNTIQSISISGVVR
;
A
#
# COMPACT_ATOMS: atom_id res chain seq x y z
N MET A 1 38.07 55.27 -44.42
CA MET A 1 36.65 55.05 -44.76
C MET A 1 36.25 53.68 -44.25
N LEU A 2 35.69 53.61 -43.07
CA LEU A 2 35.35 52.37 -42.36
C LEU A 2 33.91 52.02 -42.66
N LEU A 3 33.72 51.04 -43.55
CA LEU A 3 32.41 50.46 -43.83
C LEU A 3 31.98 49.60 -42.63
N ARG A 4 31.13 50.17 -41.80
CA ARG A 4 30.44 49.49 -40.68
C ARG A 4 29.43 48.53 -41.27
N ARG A 5 29.77 47.23 -41.33
CA ARG A 5 28.89 46.13 -41.75
C ARG A 5 27.70 46.10 -40.81
N MET A 6 26.56 46.64 -41.22
CA MET A 6 25.29 46.49 -40.50
C MET A 6 24.91 45.02 -40.52
N LYS A 7 24.98 44.38 -39.37
CA LYS A 7 24.54 42.99 -39.15
C LYS A 7 23.01 43.01 -39.27
N GLU A 8 22.48 42.51 -40.38
CA GLU A 8 21.04 42.34 -40.57
C GLU A 8 20.48 41.53 -39.42
N LYS A 9 19.64 42.16 -38.62
CA LYS A 9 18.84 41.46 -37.61
C LYS A 9 17.74 40.74 -38.38
N LYS A 10 17.94 39.44 -38.67
CA LYS A 10 16.90 38.56 -39.16
C LYS A 10 15.81 38.49 -38.09
N GLY A 11 14.66 39.06 -38.35
CA GLY A 11 13.49 38.92 -37.50
C GLY A 11 13.01 37.47 -37.49
N PHE A 12 12.41 37.05 -36.37
CA PHE A 12 11.78 35.74 -36.24
C PHE A 12 10.75 35.55 -37.37
N GLY A 13 10.89 34.48 -38.14
CA GLY A 13 9.95 34.13 -39.21
C GLY A 13 8.67 33.52 -38.60
N ILE A 14 7.54 33.70 -39.28
CA ILE A 14 6.23 33.13 -38.90
C ILE A 14 6.33 31.62 -38.67
N VAL A 15 7.11 30.92 -39.50
CA VAL A 15 7.35 29.47 -39.38
C VAL A 15 8.04 29.10 -38.06
N GLU A 16 9.00 29.90 -37.63
CA GLU A 16 9.77 29.69 -36.41
C GLU A 16 8.90 29.87 -35.17
N VAL A 17 7.97 30.84 -35.21
CA VAL A 17 6.95 31.02 -34.14
C VAL A 17 5.97 29.84 -34.11
N LEU A 18 5.52 29.34 -35.23
CA LEU A 18 4.63 28.17 -35.31
C LEU A 18 5.31 26.90 -34.81
N VAL A 19 6.56 26.66 -35.18
CA VAL A 19 7.35 25.52 -34.71
C VAL A 19 7.56 25.62 -33.18
N SER A 20 7.91 26.80 -32.67
CA SER A 20 8.09 27.04 -31.26
C SER A 20 6.79 26.80 -30.48
N ALA A 21 5.66 27.26 -30.99
CA ALA A 21 4.35 27.03 -30.38
C ALA A 21 3.97 25.53 -30.37
N ALA A 22 4.27 24.80 -31.45
CA ALA A 22 4.05 23.36 -31.53
C ALA A 22 4.90 22.61 -30.49
N VAL A 23 6.20 22.94 -30.36
CA VAL A 23 7.09 22.33 -29.35
C VAL A 23 6.61 22.62 -27.93
N LEU A 24 6.21 23.88 -27.65
CA LEU A 24 5.65 24.23 -26.33
C LEU A 24 4.36 23.47 -26.04
N GLY A 25 3.48 23.28 -27.03
CA GLY A 25 2.26 22.48 -26.90
C GLY A 25 2.58 21.01 -26.53
N PHE A 26 3.57 20.43 -27.19
CA PHE A 26 4.04 19.06 -26.88
C PHE A 26 4.62 18.95 -25.47
N LEU A 27 5.45 19.90 -25.06
CA LEU A 27 6.02 19.94 -23.70
C LEU A 27 4.92 20.08 -22.64
N TYR A 28 3.93 20.93 -22.89
CA TYR A 28 2.79 21.10 -22.00
C TYR A 28 1.98 19.80 -21.84
N MET A 29 1.69 19.11 -22.93
CA MET A 29 1.02 17.79 -22.89
C MET A 29 1.83 16.77 -22.07
N ALA A 30 3.15 16.73 -22.27
CA ALA A 30 4.02 15.83 -21.51
C ALA A 30 3.97 16.13 -19.99
N LEU A 31 3.99 17.40 -19.60
CA LEU A 31 3.85 17.82 -18.20
C LEU A 31 2.50 17.42 -17.59
N LEU A 32 1.40 17.59 -18.32
CA LEU A 32 0.08 17.15 -17.87
C LEU A 32 0.04 15.64 -17.65
N HIS A 33 0.62 14.85 -18.54
CA HIS A 33 0.72 13.39 -18.39
C HIS A 33 1.52 12.99 -17.15
N LEU A 34 2.64 13.67 -16.88
CA LEU A 34 3.45 13.43 -15.69
C LEU A 34 2.67 13.74 -14.40
N GLN A 35 1.93 14.85 -14.36
CA GLN A 35 1.12 15.21 -13.19
C GLN A 35 0.04 14.18 -12.90
N LEU A 36 -0.67 13.70 -13.93
CA LEU A 36 -1.69 12.66 -13.78
C LEU A 36 -1.08 11.33 -13.29
N SER A 37 0.05 10.94 -13.84
CA SER A 37 0.79 9.74 -13.42
C SER A 37 1.24 9.83 -11.96
N ASN A 38 1.84 10.94 -11.56
CA ASN A 38 2.28 11.18 -10.19
C ASN A 38 1.11 11.11 -9.19
N ARG A 39 -0.02 11.72 -9.52
CA ARG A 39 -1.22 11.66 -8.68
C ARG A 39 -1.72 10.23 -8.48
N GLN A 40 -1.74 9.43 -9.54
CA GLN A 40 -2.14 8.02 -9.45
C GLN A 40 -1.17 7.20 -8.61
N THR A 41 0.12 7.44 -8.77
CA THR A 41 1.17 6.78 -7.98
C THR A 41 1.04 7.12 -6.49
N MET A 42 0.79 8.37 -6.14
CA MET A 42 0.56 8.80 -4.75
C MET A 42 -0.65 8.11 -4.12
N LEU A 43 -1.76 7.99 -4.84
CA LEU A 43 -2.95 7.28 -4.34
C LEU A 43 -2.66 5.78 -4.12
N ARG A 44 -1.87 5.16 -5.00
CA ARG A 44 -1.46 3.76 -4.88
C ARG A 44 -0.56 3.55 -3.65
N ILE A 45 0.41 4.44 -3.43
CA ILE A 45 1.31 4.40 -2.27
C ILE A 45 0.50 4.55 -0.99
N ARG A 46 -0.37 5.57 -0.88
CA ARG A 46 -1.23 5.78 0.28
C ARG A 46 -2.14 4.59 0.58
N GLY A 47 -2.72 3.98 -0.45
CA GLY A 47 -3.51 2.75 -0.30
C GLY A 47 -2.70 1.61 0.29
N ARG A 48 -1.46 1.42 -0.15
CA ARG A 48 -0.55 0.41 0.37
C ARG A 48 -0.11 0.70 1.80
N ASP A 49 0.25 1.95 2.10
CA ASP A 49 0.68 2.35 3.44
C ASP A 49 -0.45 2.15 4.46
N GLY A 50 -1.69 2.54 4.10
CA GLY A 50 -2.84 2.26 4.94
C GLY A 50 -3.11 0.77 5.14
N ALA A 51 -2.85 -0.08 4.13
CA ALA A 51 -2.98 -1.53 4.27
C ALA A 51 -1.92 -2.12 5.22
N VAL A 52 -0.67 -1.62 5.16
CA VAL A 52 0.40 -2.01 6.09
C VAL A 52 0.05 -1.62 7.53
N GLU A 53 -0.43 -0.40 7.72
CA GLU A 53 -0.86 0.08 9.05
C GLU A 53 -1.98 -0.79 9.62
N VAL A 54 -3.00 -1.13 8.82
CA VAL A 54 -4.10 -2.02 9.23
C VAL A 54 -3.57 -3.41 9.57
N ALA A 55 -2.66 -3.97 8.76
CA ALA A 55 -2.10 -5.29 9.03
C ALA A 55 -1.28 -5.32 10.33
N GLN A 56 -0.50 -4.28 10.60
CA GLN A 56 0.24 -4.13 11.85
C GLN A 56 -0.70 -3.99 13.04
N GLN A 57 -1.73 -3.16 12.94
CA GLN A 57 -2.74 -3.00 14.00
C GLN A 57 -3.41 -4.33 14.36
N VAL A 58 -3.73 -5.15 13.36
CA VAL A 58 -4.31 -6.49 13.58
C VAL A 58 -3.31 -7.40 14.28
N LEU A 59 -2.05 -7.45 13.83
CA LEU A 59 -1.01 -8.26 14.44
C LEU A 59 -0.74 -7.84 15.90
N ASP A 60 -0.67 -6.54 16.18
CA ASP A 60 -0.47 -6.01 17.53
C ASP A 60 -1.64 -6.39 18.45
N SER A 61 -2.87 -6.31 17.94
CA SER A 61 -4.05 -6.74 18.68
C SER A 61 -4.00 -8.23 19.02
N LEU A 62 -3.53 -9.06 18.09
CA LEU A 62 -3.39 -10.51 18.31
C LEU A 62 -2.26 -10.84 19.29
N GLN A 63 -1.19 -10.05 19.33
CA GLN A 63 -0.12 -10.19 20.33
C GLN A 63 -0.64 -9.90 21.75
N ILE A 64 -1.53 -8.93 21.90
CA ILE A 64 -2.16 -8.63 23.21
C ILE A 64 -3.06 -9.77 23.66
N ILE A 65 -3.79 -10.40 22.75
CA ILE A 65 -4.69 -11.53 23.02
C ILE A 65 -3.87 -12.79 23.40
N GLY A 66 -2.70 -12.97 22.81
CA GLY A 66 -1.81 -14.10 23.02
C GLY A 66 -2.17 -15.35 22.21
N ALA A 67 -1.18 -16.22 22.00
CA ALA A 67 -1.32 -17.42 21.17
C ALA A 67 -2.37 -18.42 21.71
N ALA A 68 -2.53 -18.49 23.01
CA ALA A 68 -3.44 -19.46 23.65
C ALA A 68 -4.92 -19.20 23.33
N ALA A 69 -5.30 -17.93 23.12
CA ALA A 69 -6.69 -17.55 22.83
C ALA A 69 -7.06 -17.67 21.34
N ILE A 70 -6.07 -17.87 20.46
CA ILE A 70 -6.29 -17.98 19.01
C ILE A 70 -6.51 -19.45 18.67
N ALA A 71 -7.69 -19.80 18.16
CA ALA A 71 -7.95 -21.17 17.73
C ALA A 71 -7.15 -21.54 16.47
N SER A 72 -6.62 -22.75 16.41
CA SER A 72 -5.84 -23.27 15.32
C SER A 72 -6.03 -24.78 15.18
N LYS A 73 -5.69 -25.33 14.01
CA LYS A 73 -5.74 -26.77 13.74
C LYS A 73 -4.34 -27.35 13.76
N ASP A 74 -4.24 -28.63 14.14
CA ASP A 74 -2.94 -29.31 14.26
C ASP A 74 -2.20 -29.48 12.93
N SER A 75 -2.92 -29.72 11.84
CA SER A 75 -2.34 -30.17 10.57
C SER A 75 -2.68 -29.30 9.36
N SER A 76 -3.53 -28.30 9.51
CA SER A 76 -3.98 -27.46 8.40
C SER A 76 -4.07 -26.01 8.80
N ASP A 77 -3.91 -25.11 7.81
CA ASP A 77 -4.12 -23.68 8.01
C ASP A 77 -5.57 -23.42 8.45
N THR A 78 -5.74 -22.50 9.38
CA THR A 78 -7.07 -22.05 9.81
C THR A 78 -7.23 -20.60 9.35
N THR A 79 -8.27 -20.35 8.55
CA THR A 79 -8.55 -19.01 8.00
C THR A 79 -9.74 -18.39 8.70
N TYR A 80 -9.62 -17.13 9.07
CA TYR A 80 -10.68 -16.32 9.63
C TYR A 80 -10.86 -15.08 8.75
N ASP A 81 -12.09 -14.73 8.44
CA ASP A 81 -12.39 -13.43 7.87
C ASP A 81 -12.33 -12.39 9.00
N GLY A 82 -11.53 -11.37 8.79
CA GLY A 82 -11.31 -10.32 9.76
C GLY A 82 -12.30 -9.17 9.62
N LEU A 83 -12.06 -8.12 10.40
CA LEU A 83 -12.86 -6.90 10.36
C LEU A 83 -12.54 -6.04 9.14
N ASP A 84 -13.51 -5.27 8.69
CA ASP A 84 -13.31 -4.22 7.72
C ASP A 84 -12.82 -2.95 8.42
N TYR A 85 -11.80 -2.34 7.84
CA TYR A 85 -11.23 -1.07 8.31
C TYR A 85 -11.45 -0.01 7.26
N VAL A 86 -11.81 1.19 7.70
CA VAL A 86 -12.01 2.34 6.83
C VAL A 86 -10.98 3.41 7.16
N ARG A 87 -10.22 3.86 6.16
CA ARG A 87 -9.30 4.99 6.28
C ARG A 87 -9.74 6.12 5.36
N LYS A 88 -9.68 7.33 5.88
CA LYS A 88 -10.03 8.55 5.16
C LYS A 88 -8.80 9.45 5.08
N TRP A 89 -8.52 9.93 3.88
CA TRP A 89 -7.43 10.90 3.66
C TRP A 89 -7.98 12.16 3.01
N ALA A 90 -7.55 13.32 3.49
CA ALA A 90 -7.84 14.58 2.83
C ALA A 90 -7.22 14.60 1.43
N ARG A 91 -7.98 15.01 0.43
CA ARG A 91 -7.57 15.00 -0.97
C ARG A 91 -6.70 16.19 -1.36
N GLY A 92 -6.61 17.19 -0.55
CA GLY A 92 -5.91 18.44 -0.79
C GLY A 92 -6.32 19.50 0.24
N ASP A 93 -6.01 20.75 -0.02
CA ASP A 93 -6.15 21.83 0.93
C ASP A 93 -7.52 21.90 1.62
N ASN A 94 -7.48 21.76 2.95
CA ASN A 94 -8.40 22.28 3.95
C ASN A 94 -9.92 22.06 3.80
N ASN A 95 -10.38 21.25 2.83
CA ASN A 95 -11.80 20.92 2.76
C ASN A 95 -12.05 19.51 3.31
N PRO A 96 -12.66 19.37 4.51
CA PRO A 96 -12.98 18.08 5.12
C PRO A 96 -13.90 17.20 4.26
N GLN A 97 -14.64 17.82 3.34
CA GLN A 97 -15.57 17.12 2.44
C GLN A 97 -14.87 16.46 1.24
N ASP A 98 -13.65 16.87 0.91
CA ASP A 98 -12.86 16.26 -0.18
C ASP A 98 -11.92 15.19 0.36
N SER A 99 -12.47 14.17 0.99
CA SER A 99 -11.71 13.02 1.50
C SER A 99 -11.90 11.80 0.60
N VAL A 100 -10.82 11.06 0.39
CA VAL A 100 -10.87 9.73 -0.23
C VAL A 100 -11.01 8.70 0.88
N GLU A 101 -12.07 7.92 0.82
CA GLU A 101 -12.31 6.80 1.71
C GLU A 101 -11.85 5.51 1.03
N VAL A 102 -11.05 4.71 1.74
CA VAL A 102 -10.64 3.38 1.29
C VAL A 102 -11.03 2.37 2.37
N ARG A 103 -11.73 1.33 1.93
CA ARG A 103 -12.12 0.20 2.77
C ARG A 103 -11.11 -0.92 2.60
N TYR A 104 -10.59 -1.42 3.71
CA TYR A 104 -9.68 -2.54 3.80
C TYR A 104 -10.40 -3.74 4.38
N THR A 105 -10.37 -4.85 3.68
CA THR A 105 -10.88 -6.14 4.16
C THR A 105 -9.70 -6.97 4.62
N THR A 106 -9.75 -7.50 5.83
CA THR A 106 -8.68 -8.30 6.40
C THR A 106 -9.04 -9.78 6.37
N ARG A 107 -8.04 -10.64 6.15
CA ARG A 107 -8.15 -12.09 6.27
C ARG A 107 -6.97 -12.61 7.07
N LEU A 108 -7.25 -13.40 8.07
CA LEU A 108 -6.28 -13.98 8.97
C LEU A 108 -6.07 -15.46 8.64
N THR A 109 -4.83 -15.88 8.49
CA THR A 109 -4.47 -17.29 8.32
C THR A 109 -3.51 -17.69 9.42
N VAL A 110 -3.95 -18.64 10.25
CA VAL A 110 -3.13 -19.21 11.32
C VAL A 110 -2.53 -20.52 10.81
N LYS A 111 -1.21 -20.63 10.86
CA LYS A 111 -0.47 -21.82 10.44
C LYS A 111 -0.64 -22.97 11.44
N PRO A 112 -0.44 -24.23 11.01
CA PRO A 112 -0.55 -25.39 11.88
C PRO A 112 0.39 -25.32 13.08
N ASP A 113 -0.05 -25.81 14.24
CA ASP A 113 0.65 -25.71 15.51
C ASP A 113 1.90 -26.58 15.62
N ARG A 114 2.16 -27.49 14.68
CA ARG A 114 3.26 -28.49 14.76
C ARG A 114 4.64 -27.91 15.06
N GLN A 115 4.92 -26.68 14.59
CA GLN A 115 6.23 -26.04 14.76
C GLN A 115 6.50 -25.51 16.19
N TYR A 116 5.43 -25.28 16.94
CA TYR A 116 5.49 -24.58 18.23
C TYR A 116 4.85 -25.38 19.36
N LYS A 117 4.76 -26.69 19.19
CA LYS A 117 4.33 -27.60 20.24
C LYS A 117 5.55 -28.04 21.07
N SER A 118 5.47 -27.86 22.35
CA SER A 118 6.38 -28.48 23.33
C SER A 118 5.75 -29.74 23.86
N SER A 119 6.36 -30.89 23.62
CA SER A 119 6.02 -32.12 24.32
C SER A 119 7.00 -32.28 25.47
N ASP A 120 6.67 -31.73 26.63
CA ASP A 120 7.45 -31.99 27.84
C ASP A 120 7.01 -33.33 28.43
N SER A 121 7.77 -34.37 28.10
CA SER A 121 7.52 -35.74 28.58
C SER A 121 8.08 -36.01 29.99
N SER A 122 8.67 -34.98 30.62
CA SER A 122 9.60 -35.27 31.71
C SER A 122 9.01 -35.38 33.12
N LEU A 123 7.82 -34.89 33.44
CA LEU A 123 7.36 -35.00 34.85
C LEU A 123 5.85 -35.02 35.11
N PHE A 124 5.00 -34.45 34.29
CA PHE A 124 3.56 -34.46 34.57
C PHE A 124 2.77 -34.44 33.25
N TYR A 125 2.09 -35.55 32.93
CA TYR A 125 1.14 -35.66 31.83
C TYR A 125 1.52 -34.83 30.55
N SER A 126 1.68 -35.45 29.43
CA SER A 126 2.03 -34.82 28.13
C SER A 126 1.03 -33.72 27.74
N VAL A 127 1.19 -32.55 28.31
CA VAL A 127 0.43 -31.38 27.94
C VAL A 127 1.09 -30.80 26.67
N ASN A 128 0.49 -31.06 25.53
CA ASN A 128 0.86 -30.40 24.29
C ASN A 128 0.60 -28.91 24.43
N HIS A 129 1.57 -28.15 24.90
CA HIS A 129 1.45 -26.71 25.02
C HIS A 129 1.93 -26.03 23.74
N VAL A 130 1.05 -25.23 23.16
CA VAL A 130 1.39 -24.37 22.00
C VAL A 130 1.85 -23.04 22.56
N TYR A 131 3.16 -22.77 22.48
CA TYR A 131 3.78 -21.56 23.04
C TYR A 131 3.86 -20.38 22.06
N ALA A 132 3.63 -20.62 20.77
CA ALA A 132 3.59 -19.58 19.76
C ALA A 132 2.76 -20.00 18.55
N LYS A 133 2.26 -19.05 17.79
CA LYS A 133 1.53 -19.29 16.53
C LYS A 133 2.05 -18.37 15.43
N ASN A 134 2.26 -18.93 14.26
CA ASN A 134 2.60 -18.16 13.07
C ASN A 134 1.31 -17.73 12.39
N ILE A 135 1.13 -16.44 12.25
CA ILE A 135 -0.08 -15.81 11.72
C ILE A 135 0.27 -14.98 10.50
N SER A 136 -0.52 -15.12 9.45
CA SER A 136 -0.44 -14.28 8.26
C SER A 136 -1.71 -13.45 8.15
N VAL A 137 -1.55 -12.14 8.09
CA VAL A 137 -2.64 -11.18 7.89
C VAL A 137 -2.58 -10.70 6.45
N GLN A 138 -3.61 -11.02 5.69
CA GLN A 138 -3.81 -10.48 4.34
C GLN A 138 -4.78 -9.32 4.41
N VAL A 139 -4.40 -8.18 3.84
CA VAL A 139 -5.22 -6.99 3.73
C VAL A 139 -5.47 -6.69 2.27
N SER A 140 -6.73 -6.56 1.89
CA SER A 140 -7.18 -6.30 0.53
C SER A 140 -7.93 -4.98 0.45
N TRP A 141 -7.74 -4.23 -0.64
CA TRP A 141 -8.46 -2.97 -0.88
C TRP A 141 -8.72 -2.76 -2.37
N PRO A 142 -9.81 -2.08 -2.72
CA PRO A 142 -10.09 -1.71 -4.10
C PRO A 142 -9.18 -0.55 -4.54
N PHE A 143 -8.55 -0.70 -5.70
CA PHE A 143 -7.83 0.38 -6.36
C PHE A 143 -8.24 0.43 -7.84
N LYS A 144 -8.97 1.47 -8.24
CA LYS A 144 -9.65 1.54 -9.54
C LYS A 144 -10.57 0.32 -9.73
N ASN A 145 -10.36 -0.45 -10.80
CA ASN A 145 -11.15 -1.65 -11.13
C ASN A 145 -10.48 -2.96 -10.69
N THR A 146 -9.45 -2.90 -9.85
CA THR A 146 -8.70 -4.07 -9.37
C THR A 146 -8.67 -4.11 -7.85
N ILE A 147 -8.63 -5.31 -7.28
CA ILE A 147 -8.38 -5.52 -5.86
C ILE A 147 -6.86 -5.69 -5.69
N GLN A 148 -6.28 -4.85 -4.85
CA GLN A 148 -4.88 -4.97 -4.42
C GLN A 148 -4.84 -5.68 -3.08
N SER A 149 -3.78 -6.42 -2.79
CA SER A 149 -3.59 -7.05 -1.50
C SER A 149 -2.13 -7.06 -1.08
N ILE A 150 -1.91 -7.07 0.22
CA ILE A 150 -0.62 -7.35 0.85
C ILE A 150 -0.81 -8.44 1.90
N SER A 151 0.26 -9.14 2.23
CA SER A 151 0.27 -10.13 3.31
C SER A 151 1.47 -9.86 4.20
N ILE A 152 1.23 -9.80 5.51
CA ILE A 152 2.26 -9.65 6.54
C ILE A 152 2.13 -10.83 7.48
N SER A 153 3.26 -11.48 7.79
CA SER A 153 3.28 -12.63 8.70
C SER A 153 4.06 -12.27 9.95
N GLY A 154 3.59 -12.78 11.08
CA GLY A 154 4.21 -12.59 12.38
C GLY A 154 4.03 -13.81 13.26
N VAL A 155 4.80 -13.86 14.34
CA VAL A 155 4.69 -14.90 15.37
C VAL A 155 4.08 -14.26 16.62
N VAL A 156 2.96 -14.81 17.06
CA VAL A 156 2.27 -14.44 18.30
C VAL A 156 2.63 -15.45 19.39
N ARG A 157 2.99 -14.97 20.57
CA ARG A 157 3.38 -15.75 21.75
C ARG A 157 2.38 -15.62 22.86
#